data_527b64a1348485a890b51e13fd0ed1b8
#
_entry.id   527b64a1348485a890b51e13fd0ed1b8
#
_cell.length_a   1.000
_cell.length_b   1.000
_cell.length_c   1.000
_cell.angle_alpha   90.00
_cell.angle_beta   90.00
_cell.angle_gamma   90.00
#
_symmetry.space_group_name_H-M   'P 1'
#
loop_
_entity.id
_entity.type
_entity.pdbx_description
1 polymer ?
#
loop_
_entity_poly.entity_id
_entity_poly.type
_entity_poly.pdbx_seq_one_letter_code
_entity_poly.pdbx_strand_id
1 'polypeptide(L)'
;MKKKKIIITILVILAVGIIGYLFYTKHSKQVPVNIIRSSQKISIQDVKMFLKGFPSESASEDPRKYFSKDIVNLYTVRFFKFIQTQIEFTNKEEHLKAVKAYMYSILDPQKAAEMFALYEKFLDYETGIREQAKSWGQPKTADDLLRYLQSVQDYRREIFGIEVADAMWGAEVKAKEYTIRKNIIKVDPNLYGTEKEKRINDLKENMWGADAASIEDPPQSDPEKYASYQEKQALYQRDLQELPADQRLEKIKEFRKDYFSSDQIVRLEQVDEEVAAEKKKEGDYYAQEKAIMSNPGITDDKKAEAIRDLQDSAFGEEADAFRRRLNIQNNIK
;
A
#
# COMPACT_ATOMS: atom_id res chain seq x y z
N MET A 1 -4.97 -7.57 -26.72
CA MET A 1 -4.86 -8.13 -25.35
C MET A 1 -3.92 -7.37 -24.42
N LYS A 2 -2.79 -6.79 -24.84
CA LYS A 2 -1.85 -6.05 -23.95
C LYS A 2 -2.41 -4.74 -23.37
N LYS A 3 -3.29 -4.02 -24.06
CA LYS A 3 -3.83 -2.71 -23.61
C LYS A 3 -4.81 -2.79 -22.43
N LYS A 4 -5.60 -3.89 -22.28
CA LYS A 4 -6.56 -4.03 -21.17
C LYS A 4 -5.91 -4.39 -19.83
N LYS A 5 -4.79 -5.15 -19.82
CA LYS A 5 -4.04 -5.44 -18.60
C LYS A 5 -3.39 -4.20 -18.01
N ILE A 6 -2.97 -3.27 -18.86
CA ILE A 6 -2.33 -2.01 -18.45
C ILE A 6 -3.32 -1.11 -17.69
N ILE A 7 -4.59 -1.10 -18.06
CA ILE A 7 -5.60 -0.21 -17.43
C ILE A 7 -5.93 -0.67 -16.00
N ILE A 8 -6.00 -1.97 -15.74
CA ILE A 8 -6.29 -2.50 -14.39
C ILE A 8 -5.09 -2.30 -13.46
N THR A 9 -3.88 -2.50 -13.95
CA THR A 9 -2.65 -2.25 -13.18
C THR A 9 -2.46 -0.77 -12.89
N ILE A 10 -2.81 0.13 -13.82
CA ILE A 10 -2.77 1.57 -13.65
C ILE A 10 -3.78 2.04 -12.60
N LEU A 11 -4.98 1.45 -12.52
CA LEU A 11 -5.98 1.78 -11.49
C LEU A 11 -5.53 1.38 -10.07
N VAL A 12 -4.79 0.30 -9.92
CA VAL A 12 -4.24 -0.13 -8.62
C VAL A 12 -3.02 0.70 -8.25
N ILE A 13 -2.14 1.02 -9.18
CA ILE A 13 -0.94 1.86 -8.96
C ILE A 13 -1.33 3.33 -8.75
N LEU A 14 -2.34 3.83 -9.45
CA LEU A 14 -2.89 5.18 -9.23
C LEU A 14 -3.53 5.31 -7.84
N ALA A 15 -4.20 4.27 -7.32
CA ALA A 15 -4.72 4.29 -5.95
C ALA A 15 -3.60 4.40 -4.90
N VAL A 16 -2.46 3.77 -5.10
CA VAL A 16 -1.31 3.82 -4.19
C VAL A 16 -0.47 5.10 -4.38
N GLY A 17 -0.28 5.54 -5.62
CA GLY A 17 0.49 6.76 -5.93
C GLY A 17 -0.25 8.06 -5.60
N ILE A 18 -1.57 8.10 -5.75
CA ILE A 18 -2.42 9.23 -5.38
C ILE A 18 -2.46 9.39 -3.85
N ILE A 19 -2.41 8.31 -3.09
CA ILE A 19 -2.33 8.35 -1.62
C ILE A 19 -1.08 9.11 -1.16
N GLY A 20 0.07 8.93 -1.78
CA GLY A 20 1.32 9.64 -1.41
C GLY A 20 1.31 11.14 -1.75
N TYR A 21 0.64 11.55 -2.82
CA TYR A 21 0.63 12.96 -3.28
C TYR A 21 -0.46 13.82 -2.63
N LEU A 22 -1.59 13.23 -2.20
CA LEU A 22 -2.73 13.95 -1.64
C LEU A 22 -2.55 14.40 -0.18
N PHE A 23 -1.48 13.96 0.49
CA PHE A 23 -1.26 14.25 1.91
C PHE A 23 -0.54 15.57 2.22
N TYR A 24 -0.24 16.40 1.23
CA TYR A 24 0.55 17.62 1.45
C TYR A 24 -0.25 18.89 1.79
N THR A 25 -1.56 18.86 1.95
CA THR A 25 -2.36 20.05 2.23
C THR A 25 -3.22 19.97 3.49
N LYS A 26 -2.72 20.61 4.53
CA LYS A 26 -3.37 21.46 5.53
C LYS A 26 -4.72 21.06 6.17
N HIS A 27 -4.67 20.91 7.50
CA HIS A 27 -5.77 20.92 8.50
C HIS A 27 -6.65 19.68 8.55
N SER A 28 -6.22 18.70 9.34
CA SER A 28 -7.12 17.66 9.84
C SER A 28 -8.01 18.23 10.95
N LYS A 29 -9.19 18.70 10.59
CA LYS A 29 -10.30 18.55 11.53
C LYS A 29 -10.40 17.06 11.82
N GLN A 30 -10.44 16.68 13.10
CA GLN A 30 -10.68 15.28 13.47
C GLN A 30 -11.92 14.80 12.70
N VAL A 31 -11.71 13.93 11.72
CA VAL A 31 -12.81 13.33 10.98
C VAL A 31 -13.55 12.46 12.00
N PRO A 32 -14.84 12.73 12.26
CA PRO A 32 -15.59 11.87 13.15
C PRO A 32 -15.43 10.43 12.68
N VAL A 33 -15.18 9.52 13.61
CA VAL A 33 -15.02 8.09 13.35
C VAL A 33 -16.40 7.54 12.97
N ASN A 34 -16.88 7.86 11.78
CA ASN A 34 -18.03 7.22 11.18
C ASN A 34 -17.54 5.96 10.50
N ILE A 35 -17.38 4.91 11.29
CA ILE A 35 -17.09 3.57 10.78
C ILE A 35 -18.22 3.19 9.83
N ILE A 36 -17.86 2.72 8.64
CA ILE A 36 -18.82 2.13 7.70
C ILE A 36 -19.50 0.97 8.44
N ARG A 37 -20.75 1.17 8.83
CA ARG A 37 -21.49 0.17 9.58
C ARG A 37 -21.87 -0.98 8.66
N SER A 38 -21.46 -2.19 9.02
CA SER A 38 -21.91 -3.42 8.38
C SER A 38 -23.11 -3.98 9.17
N SER A 39 -24.08 -4.57 8.45
CA SER A 39 -25.20 -5.28 9.05
C SER A 39 -24.79 -6.61 9.70
N GLN A 40 -23.65 -7.17 9.30
CA GLN A 40 -23.10 -8.43 9.76
C GLN A 40 -21.80 -8.23 10.53
N LYS A 41 -21.54 -9.13 11.48
CA LYS A 41 -20.23 -9.20 12.17
C LYS A 41 -19.19 -9.69 11.17
N ILE A 42 -18.38 -8.75 10.63
CA ILE A 42 -17.29 -9.08 9.72
C ILE A 42 -16.16 -9.73 10.52
N SER A 43 -15.72 -10.90 10.08
CA SER A 43 -14.60 -11.61 10.68
C SER A 43 -13.31 -10.82 10.49
N ILE A 44 -12.49 -10.72 11.55
CA ILE A 44 -11.17 -10.11 11.47
C ILE A 44 -10.25 -10.87 10.52
N GLN A 45 -10.41 -12.18 10.40
CA GLN A 45 -9.64 -13.00 9.46
C GLN A 45 -9.94 -12.61 8.01
N ASP A 46 -11.20 -12.33 7.69
CA ASP A 46 -11.60 -11.86 6.36
C ASP A 46 -10.99 -10.49 6.05
N VAL A 47 -10.97 -9.58 7.02
CA VAL A 47 -10.31 -8.27 6.88
C VAL A 47 -8.81 -8.42 6.65
N LYS A 48 -8.14 -9.33 7.39
CA LYS A 48 -6.71 -9.60 7.21
C LYS A 48 -6.37 -10.11 5.82
N MET A 49 -7.24 -10.90 5.17
CA MET A 49 -7.06 -11.31 3.78
C MET A 49 -6.98 -10.12 2.82
N PHE A 50 -7.72 -9.05 3.07
CA PHE A 50 -7.65 -7.83 2.25
C PHE A 50 -6.45 -6.94 2.59
N LEU A 51 -5.96 -6.98 3.83
CA LEU A 51 -4.77 -6.22 4.25
C LEU A 51 -3.46 -6.85 3.77
N LYS A 52 -3.37 -8.19 3.78
CA LYS A 52 -2.16 -8.95 3.43
C LYS A 52 -2.13 -9.43 1.98
N GLY A 53 -3.27 -9.43 1.31
CA GLY A 53 -3.50 -10.09 0.04
C GLY A 53 -4.06 -11.52 0.24
N PHE A 54 -4.78 -11.97 -0.77
CA PHE A 54 -5.28 -13.34 -0.81
C PHE A 54 -4.13 -14.31 -1.15
N PRO A 55 -4.14 -15.53 -0.62
CA PRO A 55 -3.19 -16.55 -1.03
C PRO A 55 -3.22 -16.73 -2.55
N SER A 56 -2.04 -16.86 -3.17
CA SER A 56 -1.89 -16.99 -4.63
C SER A 56 -2.62 -18.20 -5.21
N GLU A 57 -2.75 -19.25 -4.39
CA GLU A 57 -3.42 -20.52 -4.76
C GLU A 57 -4.94 -20.39 -4.89
N SER A 58 -5.54 -19.36 -4.29
CA SER A 58 -7.01 -19.19 -4.28
C SER A 58 -7.64 -18.90 -5.63
N ALA A 59 -6.87 -18.63 -6.69
CA ALA A 59 -7.38 -18.37 -8.03
C ALA A 59 -7.53 -19.63 -8.88
N SER A 60 -6.85 -20.74 -8.53
CA SER A 60 -6.85 -22.02 -9.25
C SER A 60 -7.54 -23.16 -8.49
N GLU A 61 -7.97 -22.90 -7.26
CA GLU A 61 -8.62 -23.92 -6.43
C GLU A 61 -10.07 -24.17 -6.84
N ASP A 62 -10.53 -25.40 -6.55
CA ASP A 62 -11.91 -25.82 -6.80
C ASP A 62 -12.91 -24.89 -6.10
N PRO A 63 -13.70 -24.10 -6.84
CA PRO A 63 -14.61 -23.10 -6.25
C PRO A 63 -15.69 -23.73 -5.35
N ARG A 64 -15.99 -25.02 -5.46
CA ARG A 64 -16.93 -25.74 -4.59
C ARG A 64 -16.52 -25.67 -3.12
N LYS A 65 -15.22 -25.59 -2.85
CA LYS A 65 -14.64 -25.44 -1.51
C LYS A 65 -15.15 -24.18 -0.79
N TYR A 66 -15.31 -23.08 -1.51
CA TYR A 66 -15.72 -21.79 -0.95
C TYR A 66 -17.24 -21.62 -0.83
N PHE A 67 -18.01 -22.44 -1.55
CA PHE A 67 -19.47 -22.35 -1.65
C PHE A 67 -20.20 -23.56 -1.06
N SER A 68 -19.53 -24.34 -0.22
CA SER A 68 -20.14 -25.51 0.42
C SER A 68 -21.30 -25.14 1.34
N LYS A 69 -21.17 -24.03 2.10
CA LYS A 69 -22.23 -23.53 2.99
C LYS A 69 -23.05 -22.46 2.29
N ASP A 70 -22.43 -21.32 1.99
CA ASP A 70 -23.06 -20.14 1.42
C ASP A 70 -22.40 -19.76 0.10
N ILE A 71 -23.22 -19.40 -0.89
CA ILE A 71 -22.74 -18.85 -2.15
C ILE A 71 -22.42 -17.36 -2.07
N VAL A 72 -22.88 -16.67 -1.02
CA VAL A 72 -22.65 -15.25 -0.79
C VAL A 72 -21.63 -15.07 0.33
N ASN A 73 -20.40 -14.78 -0.07
CA ASN A 73 -19.28 -14.57 0.84
C ASN A 73 -18.18 -13.73 0.17
N LEU A 74 -17.08 -13.49 0.85
CA LEU A 74 -15.95 -12.69 0.35
C LEU A 74 -15.28 -13.25 -0.93
N TYR A 75 -15.48 -14.55 -1.25
CA TYR A 75 -14.93 -15.17 -2.45
C TYR A 75 -15.83 -15.00 -3.67
N THR A 76 -17.11 -14.63 -3.50
CA THR A 76 -18.09 -14.55 -4.59
C THR A 76 -17.65 -13.57 -5.67
N VAL A 77 -17.16 -12.38 -5.30
CA VAL A 77 -16.65 -11.39 -6.27
C VAL A 77 -15.42 -11.93 -7.02
N ARG A 78 -14.51 -12.60 -6.31
CA ARG A 78 -13.32 -13.20 -6.92
C ARG A 78 -13.69 -14.29 -7.91
N PHE A 79 -14.65 -15.10 -7.57
CA PHE A 79 -15.18 -16.14 -8.47
C PHE A 79 -15.82 -15.52 -9.72
N PHE A 80 -16.59 -14.46 -9.58
CA PHE A 80 -17.15 -13.75 -10.73
C PHE A 80 -16.06 -13.15 -11.62
N LYS A 81 -15.05 -12.56 -11.03
CA LYS A 81 -13.88 -12.06 -11.77
C LYS A 81 -13.10 -13.18 -12.46
N PHE A 82 -12.93 -14.31 -11.79
CA PHE A 82 -12.31 -15.49 -12.39
C PHE A 82 -13.11 -15.96 -13.61
N ILE A 83 -14.43 -16.11 -13.51
CA ILE A 83 -15.31 -16.50 -14.65
C ILE A 83 -15.11 -15.53 -15.82
N GLN A 84 -15.07 -14.22 -15.58
CA GLN A 84 -14.85 -13.22 -16.63
C GLN A 84 -13.48 -13.35 -17.32
N THR A 85 -12.49 -13.98 -16.69
CA THR A 85 -11.19 -14.25 -17.31
C THR A 85 -11.16 -15.57 -18.09
N GLN A 86 -11.99 -16.52 -17.72
CA GLN A 86 -12.03 -17.85 -18.32
C GLN A 86 -13.02 -17.96 -19.50
N ILE A 87 -14.13 -17.25 -19.42
CA ILE A 87 -15.21 -17.27 -20.42
C ILE A 87 -15.18 -15.95 -21.18
N GLU A 88 -14.90 -16.04 -22.50
CA GLU A 88 -14.82 -14.86 -23.35
C GLU A 88 -16.16 -14.11 -23.41
N PHE A 89 -16.09 -12.78 -23.32
CA PHE A 89 -17.25 -11.91 -23.44
C PHE A 89 -17.39 -11.41 -24.90
N THR A 90 -17.97 -12.25 -25.78
CA THR A 90 -18.26 -11.87 -27.16
C THR A 90 -19.53 -11.02 -27.25
N ASN A 91 -20.61 -11.52 -26.69
CA ASN A 91 -21.86 -10.79 -26.44
C ASN A 91 -22.47 -11.26 -25.11
N LYS A 92 -23.42 -10.48 -24.57
CA LYS A 92 -24.01 -10.74 -23.24
C LYS A 92 -24.73 -12.09 -23.18
N GLU A 93 -25.48 -12.42 -24.22
CA GLU A 93 -26.32 -13.62 -24.25
C GLU A 93 -25.48 -14.90 -24.27
N GLU A 94 -24.51 -14.98 -25.17
CA GLU A 94 -23.63 -16.16 -25.32
C GLU A 94 -22.75 -16.32 -24.06
N HIS A 95 -22.25 -15.21 -23.53
CA HIS A 95 -21.49 -15.23 -22.29
C HIS A 95 -22.31 -15.76 -21.12
N LEU A 96 -23.53 -15.27 -20.92
CA LEU A 96 -24.41 -15.73 -19.85
C LEU A 96 -24.79 -17.20 -20.01
N LYS A 97 -25.03 -17.68 -21.25
CA LYS A 97 -25.27 -19.08 -21.52
C LYS A 97 -24.10 -19.97 -21.11
N ALA A 98 -22.88 -19.56 -21.46
CA ALA A 98 -21.67 -20.31 -21.12
C ALA A 98 -21.41 -20.28 -19.61
N VAL A 99 -21.57 -19.12 -18.95
CA VAL A 99 -21.44 -18.98 -17.49
C VAL A 99 -22.46 -19.86 -16.75
N LYS A 100 -23.72 -19.86 -17.20
CA LYS A 100 -24.76 -20.71 -16.63
C LYS A 100 -24.38 -22.18 -16.72
N ALA A 101 -23.98 -22.64 -17.88
CA ALA A 101 -23.57 -24.04 -18.11
C ALA A 101 -22.37 -24.39 -17.18
N TYR A 102 -21.40 -23.51 -17.06
CA TYR A 102 -20.26 -23.70 -16.16
C TYR A 102 -20.69 -23.81 -14.69
N MET A 103 -21.51 -22.88 -14.18
CA MET A 103 -21.99 -22.93 -12.80
C MET A 103 -22.76 -24.21 -12.47
N TYR A 104 -23.62 -24.66 -13.40
CA TYR A 104 -24.34 -25.92 -13.22
C TYR A 104 -23.47 -27.18 -13.33
N SER A 105 -22.28 -27.08 -13.92
CA SER A 105 -21.32 -28.19 -13.94
C SER A 105 -20.53 -28.37 -12.65
N ILE A 106 -20.45 -27.32 -11.81
CA ILE A 106 -19.60 -27.30 -10.62
C ILE A 106 -20.35 -27.17 -9.30
N LEU A 107 -21.58 -26.69 -9.31
CA LEU A 107 -22.44 -26.50 -8.13
C LEU A 107 -23.69 -27.36 -8.24
N ASP A 108 -24.34 -27.64 -7.09
CA ASP A 108 -25.67 -28.21 -7.11
C ASP A 108 -26.68 -27.27 -7.80
N PRO A 109 -27.77 -27.82 -8.38
CA PRO A 109 -28.66 -27.03 -9.23
C PRO A 109 -29.28 -25.80 -8.55
N GLN A 110 -29.59 -25.88 -7.25
CA GLN A 110 -30.16 -24.76 -6.51
C GLN A 110 -29.11 -23.65 -6.35
N LYS A 111 -27.93 -23.99 -5.84
CA LYS A 111 -26.82 -23.02 -5.68
C LYS A 111 -26.37 -22.44 -7.02
N ALA A 112 -26.33 -23.26 -8.08
CA ALA A 112 -26.00 -22.79 -9.41
C ALA A 112 -26.99 -21.74 -9.92
N ALA A 113 -28.30 -21.95 -9.70
CA ALA A 113 -29.32 -20.99 -10.10
C ALA A 113 -29.20 -19.66 -9.30
N GLU A 114 -29.01 -19.74 -7.99
CA GLU A 114 -28.85 -18.57 -7.14
C GLU A 114 -27.55 -17.79 -7.48
N MET A 115 -26.42 -18.50 -7.67
CA MET A 115 -25.14 -17.91 -8.06
C MET A 115 -25.21 -17.25 -9.44
N PHE A 116 -25.93 -17.87 -10.38
CA PHE A 116 -26.10 -17.30 -11.71
C PHE A 116 -26.95 -16.02 -11.67
N ALA A 117 -28.05 -16.01 -10.95
CA ALA A 117 -28.87 -14.81 -10.76
C ALA A 117 -28.06 -13.66 -10.09
N LEU A 118 -27.19 -14.00 -9.15
CA LEU A 118 -26.30 -13.03 -8.53
C LEU A 118 -25.23 -12.50 -9.50
N TYR A 119 -24.73 -13.36 -10.40
CA TYR A 119 -23.79 -12.96 -11.43
C TYR A 119 -24.40 -12.00 -12.47
N GLU A 120 -25.64 -12.23 -12.89
CA GLU A 120 -26.35 -11.30 -13.78
C GLU A 120 -26.45 -9.90 -13.14
N LYS A 121 -26.85 -9.82 -11.87
CA LYS A 121 -26.84 -8.55 -11.11
C LYS A 121 -25.43 -7.94 -11.01
N PHE A 122 -24.41 -8.79 -10.88
CA PHE A 122 -23.04 -8.31 -10.79
C PHE A 122 -22.56 -7.67 -12.10
N LEU A 123 -22.93 -8.19 -13.27
CA LEU A 123 -22.61 -7.57 -14.56
C LEU A 123 -23.27 -6.18 -14.71
N ASP A 124 -24.53 -6.08 -14.30
CA ASP A 124 -25.27 -4.81 -14.34
C ASP A 124 -24.69 -3.81 -13.33
N TYR A 125 -24.31 -4.27 -12.14
CA TYR A 125 -23.57 -3.47 -11.17
C TYR A 125 -22.23 -2.96 -11.72
N GLU A 126 -21.43 -3.80 -12.40
CA GLU A 126 -20.15 -3.37 -12.98
C GLU A 126 -20.30 -2.30 -14.06
N THR A 127 -21.41 -2.30 -14.75
CA THR A 127 -21.74 -1.25 -15.71
C THR A 127 -22.20 0.00 -14.99
N GLY A 128 -23.12 -0.13 -14.05
CA GLY A 128 -23.69 0.99 -13.30
C GLY A 128 -22.69 1.71 -12.42
N ILE A 129 -21.80 0.98 -11.72
CA ILE A 129 -20.79 1.61 -10.83
C ILE A 129 -19.81 2.50 -11.61
N ARG A 130 -19.50 2.19 -12.88
CA ARG A 130 -18.65 3.04 -13.71
C ARG A 130 -19.30 4.38 -14.04
N GLU A 131 -20.61 4.39 -14.24
CA GLU A 131 -21.36 5.62 -14.49
C GLU A 131 -21.55 6.42 -13.19
N GLN A 132 -21.92 5.76 -12.11
CA GLN A 132 -22.05 6.38 -10.80
C GLN A 132 -20.74 7.01 -10.31
N ALA A 133 -19.61 6.34 -10.48
CA ALA A 133 -18.31 6.85 -10.09
C ALA A 133 -17.97 8.20 -10.76
N LYS A 134 -18.45 8.45 -11.98
CA LYS A 134 -18.28 9.74 -12.66
C LYS A 134 -19.02 10.86 -11.93
N SER A 135 -20.20 10.58 -11.36
CA SER A 135 -21.00 11.55 -10.63
C SER A 135 -20.41 11.91 -9.27
N TRP A 136 -19.69 11.01 -8.62
CA TRP A 136 -19.05 11.24 -7.31
C TRP A 136 -17.76 12.05 -7.41
N GLY A 137 -17.20 12.16 -8.60
CA GLY A 137 -15.93 12.84 -8.86
C GLY A 137 -14.72 12.06 -8.33
N GLN A 138 -13.55 12.61 -8.61
CA GLN A 138 -12.29 12.00 -8.12
C GLN A 138 -11.98 12.50 -6.70
N PRO A 139 -11.71 11.59 -5.74
CA PRO A 139 -11.31 11.98 -4.40
C PRO A 139 -9.95 12.70 -4.43
N LYS A 140 -9.87 13.85 -3.74
CA LYS A 140 -8.67 14.69 -3.67
C LYS A 140 -8.02 14.67 -2.28
N THR A 141 -8.78 14.27 -1.28
CA THR A 141 -8.33 14.19 0.11
C THR A 141 -8.62 12.81 0.68
N ALA A 142 -8.05 12.51 1.84
CA ALA A 142 -8.37 11.25 2.55
C ALA A 142 -9.85 11.19 2.97
N ASP A 143 -10.43 12.33 3.34
CA ASP A 143 -11.86 12.44 3.66
C ASP A 143 -12.73 12.18 2.42
N ASP A 144 -12.30 12.65 1.25
CA ASP A 144 -12.98 12.34 -0.01
C ASP A 144 -12.88 10.84 -0.31
N LEU A 145 -11.74 10.20 -0.04
CA LEU A 145 -11.59 8.75 -0.20
C LEU A 145 -12.53 7.96 0.70
N LEU A 146 -12.69 8.39 1.96
CA LEU A 146 -13.63 7.75 2.88
C LEU A 146 -15.08 7.93 2.41
N ARG A 147 -15.46 9.14 1.97
CA ARG A 147 -16.79 9.39 1.39
C ARG A 147 -17.02 8.58 0.11
N TYR A 148 -16.04 8.53 -0.76
CA TYR A 148 -16.11 7.72 -1.98
C TYR A 148 -16.29 6.22 -1.66
N LEU A 149 -15.52 5.70 -0.70
CA LEU A 149 -15.65 4.32 -0.23
C LEU A 149 -17.05 4.04 0.32
N GLN A 150 -17.61 4.98 1.09
CA GLN A 150 -18.98 4.90 1.58
C GLN A 150 -19.99 4.87 0.42
N SER A 151 -19.87 5.81 -0.54
CA SER A 151 -20.78 5.87 -1.69
C SER A 151 -20.76 4.59 -2.53
N VAL A 152 -19.57 3.99 -2.71
CA VAL A 152 -19.44 2.69 -3.40
C VAL A 152 -20.19 1.60 -2.63
N GLN A 153 -20.04 1.54 -1.30
CA GLN A 153 -20.71 0.51 -0.49
C GLN A 153 -22.22 0.73 -0.44
N ASP A 154 -22.68 1.96 -0.38
CA ASP A 154 -24.10 2.28 -0.39
C ASP A 154 -24.76 1.89 -1.72
N TYR A 155 -24.09 2.16 -2.85
CA TYR A 155 -24.55 1.71 -4.16
C TYR A 155 -24.59 0.17 -4.28
N ARG A 156 -23.61 -0.55 -3.71
CA ARG A 156 -23.63 -2.01 -3.64
C ARG A 156 -24.84 -2.50 -2.83
N ARG A 157 -25.14 -1.86 -1.72
CA ARG A 157 -26.30 -2.18 -0.88
C ARG A 157 -27.63 -1.89 -1.59
N GLU A 158 -27.70 -0.85 -2.39
CA GLU A 158 -28.86 -0.53 -3.22
C GLU A 158 -29.13 -1.66 -4.23
N ILE A 159 -28.11 -2.14 -4.93
CA ILE A 159 -28.24 -3.16 -5.98
C ILE A 159 -28.49 -4.56 -5.37
N PHE A 160 -27.72 -4.96 -4.35
CA PHE A 160 -27.69 -6.33 -3.88
C PHE A 160 -28.49 -6.56 -2.58
N GLY A 161 -28.89 -5.51 -1.91
CA GLY A 161 -29.36 -5.53 -0.53
C GLY A 161 -28.20 -5.51 0.47
N ILE A 162 -28.50 -5.06 1.70
CA ILE A 162 -27.50 -4.80 2.73
C ILE A 162 -26.72 -6.07 3.08
N GLU A 163 -27.40 -7.20 3.31
CA GLU A 163 -26.78 -8.45 3.75
C GLU A 163 -25.83 -9.03 2.70
N VAL A 164 -26.27 -9.08 1.44
CA VAL A 164 -25.46 -9.59 0.33
C VAL A 164 -24.26 -8.69 0.06
N ALA A 165 -24.48 -7.38 0.00
CA ALA A 165 -23.40 -6.44 -0.24
C ALA A 165 -22.34 -6.48 0.88
N ASP A 166 -22.76 -6.60 2.14
CA ASP A 166 -21.84 -6.65 3.26
C ASP A 166 -21.10 -8.00 3.33
N ALA A 167 -21.74 -9.11 2.97
CA ALA A 167 -21.08 -10.42 2.88
C ALA A 167 -20.02 -10.45 1.77
N MET A 168 -20.28 -9.82 0.62
CA MET A 168 -19.38 -9.82 -0.54
C MET A 168 -18.23 -8.81 -0.40
N TRP A 169 -18.46 -7.64 0.18
CA TRP A 169 -17.50 -6.52 0.18
C TRP A 169 -17.19 -5.93 1.56
N GLY A 170 -17.91 -6.28 2.59
CA GLY A 170 -17.77 -5.65 3.90
C GLY A 170 -16.37 -5.74 4.49
N ALA A 171 -15.70 -6.89 4.33
CA ALA A 171 -14.32 -7.07 4.78
C ALA A 171 -13.33 -6.20 3.97
N GLU A 172 -13.51 -6.10 2.65
CA GLU A 172 -12.75 -5.19 1.78
C GLU A 172 -12.91 -3.73 2.21
N VAL A 173 -14.15 -3.32 2.44
CA VAL A 173 -14.48 -1.94 2.85
C VAL A 173 -13.84 -1.60 4.18
N LYS A 174 -13.94 -2.50 5.18
CA LYS A 174 -13.30 -2.31 6.48
C LYS A 174 -11.78 -2.26 6.39
N ALA A 175 -11.15 -3.11 5.59
CA ALA A 175 -9.72 -3.09 5.37
C ALA A 175 -9.25 -1.77 4.75
N LYS A 176 -9.95 -1.30 3.72
CA LYS A 176 -9.67 -0.01 3.06
C LYS A 176 -9.88 1.17 4.01
N GLU A 177 -10.97 1.18 4.76
CA GLU A 177 -11.22 2.23 5.75
C GLU A 177 -10.10 2.30 6.78
N TYR A 178 -9.70 1.17 7.36
CA TYR A 178 -8.58 1.11 8.29
C TYR A 178 -7.30 1.66 7.69
N THR A 179 -6.94 1.21 6.49
CA THR A 179 -5.73 1.65 5.80
C THR A 179 -5.72 3.16 5.58
N ILE A 180 -6.84 3.74 5.13
CA ILE A 180 -6.95 5.18 4.91
C ILE A 180 -6.79 5.94 6.23
N ARG A 181 -7.52 5.54 7.27
CA ARG A 181 -7.48 6.20 8.59
C ARG A 181 -6.12 6.06 9.27
N LYS A 182 -5.50 4.86 9.22
CA LYS A 182 -4.14 4.64 9.71
C LYS A 182 -3.14 5.56 9.02
N ASN A 183 -3.25 5.70 7.68
CA ASN A 183 -2.37 6.57 6.92
C ASN A 183 -2.56 8.06 7.26
N ILE A 184 -3.79 8.53 7.48
CA ILE A 184 -4.05 9.90 7.96
C ILE A 184 -3.25 10.17 9.24
N ILE A 185 -3.30 9.26 10.21
CA ILE A 185 -2.58 9.40 11.48
C ILE A 185 -1.06 9.38 11.25
N LYS A 186 -0.58 8.43 10.43
CA LYS A 186 0.87 8.25 10.20
C LYS A 186 1.53 9.48 9.59
N VAL A 187 0.85 10.14 8.64
CA VAL A 187 1.43 11.28 7.89
C VAL A 187 1.15 12.64 8.53
N ASP A 188 0.36 12.72 9.62
CA ASP A 188 0.08 13.98 10.28
C ASP A 188 1.38 14.59 10.84
N PRO A 189 1.85 15.74 10.31
CA PRO A 189 3.10 16.34 10.75
C PRO A 189 3.02 17.00 12.14
N ASN A 190 1.80 17.18 12.65
CA ASN A 190 1.57 17.82 13.96
C ASN A 190 1.64 16.85 15.12
N LEU A 191 1.61 15.54 14.86
CA LEU A 191 1.62 14.51 15.88
C LEU A 191 3.03 13.97 16.11
N TYR A 192 3.37 13.74 17.37
CA TYR A 192 4.54 12.97 17.76
C TYR A 192 4.30 11.47 17.64
N GLY A 193 5.36 10.68 17.56
CA GLY A 193 5.29 9.24 17.35
C GLY A 193 4.45 8.51 18.39
N THR A 194 4.59 8.85 19.67
CA THR A 194 3.78 8.28 20.76
C THR A 194 2.29 8.60 20.63
N GLU A 195 1.95 9.80 20.16
CA GLU A 195 0.56 10.17 19.92
C GLU A 195 -0.01 9.46 18.72
N LYS A 196 0.77 9.31 17.64
CA LYS A 196 0.40 8.51 16.47
C LYS A 196 0.12 7.06 16.84
N GLU A 197 0.98 6.42 17.62
CA GLU A 197 0.78 5.06 18.13
C GLU A 197 -0.51 4.93 18.93
N LYS A 198 -0.71 5.85 19.86
CA LYS A 198 -1.96 5.87 20.65
C LYS A 198 -3.20 5.96 19.74
N ARG A 199 -3.22 6.92 18.80
CA ARG A 199 -4.35 7.09 17.88
C ARG A 199 -4.57 5.89 16.96
N ILE A 200 -3.51 5.20 16.53
CA ILE A 200 -3.63 3.95 15.76
C ILE A 200 -4.22 2.84 16.63
N ASN A 201 -3.83 2.73 17.89
CA ASN A 201 -4.42 1.76 18.81
C ASN A 201 -5.88 2.08 19.10
N ASP A 202 -6.21 3.34 19.39
CA ASP A 202 -7.59 3.81 19.55
C ASP A 202 -8.43 3.50 18.30
N LEU A 203 -7.88 3.67 17.09
CA LEU A 203 -8.53 3.31 15.84
C LEU A 203 -8.82 1.81 15.75
N LYS A 204 -7.84 0.95 16.11
CA LYS A 204 -8.01 -0.50 16.13
C LYS A 204 -9.11 -0.92 17.12
N GLU A 205 -9.08 -0.37 18.32
CA GLU A 205 -10.09 -0.65 19.35
C GLU A 205 -11.49 -0.21 18.91
N ASN A 206 -11.62 0.97 18.31
CA ASN A 206 -12.89 1.48 17.80
C ASN A 206 -13.45 0.64 16.64
N MET A 207 -12.59 0.06 15.81
CA MET A 207 -13.02 -0.74 14.65
C MET A 207 -13.29 -2.20 15.00
N TRP A 208 -12.56 -2.79 15.93
CA TRP A 208 -12.61 -4.24 16.22
C TRP A 208 -12.81 -4.61 17.69
N GLY A 209 -12.80 -3.66 18.61
CA GLY A 209 -13.02 -3.93 20.03
C GLY A 209 -12.02 -4.95 20.59
N ALA A 210 -12.51 -6.04 21.17
CA ALA A 210 -11.67 -7.08 21.76
C ALA A 210 -10.72 -7.77 20.77
N ASP A 211 -11.04 -7.75 19.47
CA ASP A 211 -10.23 -8.36 18.43
C ASP A 211 -9.12 -7.42 17.90
N ALA A 212 -9.01 -6.21 18.41
CA ALA A 212 -8.10 -5.16 17.95
C ALA A 212 -6.64 -5.59 17.86
N ALA A 213 -6.16 -6.36 18.84
CA ALA A 213 -4.78 -6.87 18.85
C ALA A 213 -4.48 -7.87 17.74
N SER A 214 -5.51 -8.51 17.19
CA SER A 214 -5.37 -9.56 16.17
C SER A 214 -5.34 -9.04 14.75
N ILE A 215 -5.57 -7.73 14.50
CA ILE A 215 -5.66 -7.19 13.12
C ILE A 215 -4.31 -7.18 12.40
N GLU A 216 -3.23 -6.99 13.12
CA GLU A 216 -1.86 -7.02 12.61
C GLU A 216 -1.10 -8.14 13.30
N ASP A 217 -0.48 -9.01 12.53
CA ASP A 217 0.38 -10.05 13.08
C ASP A 217 1.76 -9.46 13.38
N PRO A 218 2.45 -9.93 14.43
CA PRO A 218 3.83 -9.56 14.66
C PRO A 218 4.71 -10.03 13.50
N PRO A 219 5.74 -9.25 13.14
CA PRO A 219 6.64 -9.62 12.05
C PRO A 219 7.38 -10.93 12.37
N GLN A 220 7.34 -11.89 11.45
CA GLN A 220 7.92 -13.23 11.63
C GLN A 220 9.30 -13.36 10.96
N SER A 221 9.44 -12.83 9.76
CA SER A 221 10.68 -12.89 8.97
C SER A 221 11.55 -11.65 9.16
N ASP A 222 12.84 -11.77 8.88
CA ASP A 222 13.76 -10.63 8.93
C ASP A 222 13.36 -9.48 8.00
N PRO A 223 12.88 -9.68 6.75
CA PRO A 223 12.35 -8.62 5.94
C PRO A 223 11.13 -7.91 6.56
N GLU A 224 10.22 -8.66 7.19
CA GLU A 224 9.05 -8.07 7.86
C GLU A 224 9.46 -7.26 9.10
N LYS A 225 10.43 -7.75 9.88
CA LYS A 225 10.99 -7.03 11.03
C LYS A 225 11.65 -5.71 10.58
N TYR A 226 12.41 -5.77 9.48
CA TYR A 226 13.05 -4.57 8.94
C TYR A 226 12.02 -3.55 8.42
N ALA A 227 10.98 -4.02 7.72
CA ALA A 227 9.88 -3.16 7.26
C ALA A 227 9.14 -2.52 8.45
N SER A 228 8.87 -3.27 9.51
CA SER A 228 8.22 -2.77 10.73
C SER A 228 9.10 -1.75 11.47
N TYR A 229 10.40 -1.99 11.53
CA TYR A 229 11.37 -1.04 12.06
C TYR A 229 11.41 0.27 11.26
N GLN A 230 11.41 0.19 9.93
CA GLN A 230 11.33 1.37 9.08
C GLN A 230 10.01 2.13 9.27
N GLU A 231 8.89 1.41 9.41
CA GLU A 231 7.60 2.02 9.72
C GLU A 231 7.62 2.76 11.06
N LYS A 232 8.26 2.17 12.09
CA LYS A 232 8.47 2.80 13.40
C LYS A 232 9.27 4.09 13.28
N GLN A 233 10.38 4.08 12.55
CA GLN A 233 11.18 5.28 12.32
C GLN A 233 10.39 6.39 11.61
N ALA A 234 9.63 6.01 10.55
CA ALA A 234 8.78 6.95 9.82
C ALA A 234 7.68 7.55 10.72
N LEU A 235 7.11 6.74 11.61
CA LEU A 235 6.12 7.20 12.57
C LEU A 235 6.68 8.27 13.52
N TYR A 236 7.92 8.08 13.96
CA TYR A 236 8.66 8.96 14.89
C TYR A 236 9.53 10.00 14.16
N GLN A 237 9.31 10.24 12.87
CA GLN A 237 10.17 11.13 12.08
C GLN A 237 10.29 12.53 12.69
N ARG A 238 9.19 13.09 13.19
CA ARG A 238 9.20 14.41 13.84
C ARG A 238 10.05 14.39 15.11
N ASP A 239 9.82 13.41 15.98
CA ASP A 239 10.58 13.24 17.22
C ASP A 239 12.09 13.17 16.91
N LEU A 240 12.46 12.33 15.94
CA LEU A 240 13.86 12.14 15.55
C LEU A 240 14.48 13.39 14.93
N GLN A 241 13.72 14.23 14.23
CA GLN A 241 14.22 15.47 13.63
C GLN A 241 14.49 16.55 14.68
N GLU A 242 13.68 16.59 15.75
CA GLU A 242 13.81 17.58 16.84
C GLU A 242 14.90 17.21 17.86
N LEU A 243 15.37 15.94 17.89
CA LEU A 243 16.42 15.49 18.79
C LEU A 243 17.82 15.89 18.32
N PRO A 244 18.73 16.25 19.24
CA PRO A 244 20.18 16.32 18.98
C PRO A 244 20.71 15.00 18.39
N ALA A 245 21.82 15.07 17.63
CA ALA A 245 22.30 13.93 16.84
C ALA A 245 22.61 12.68 17.70
N ASP A 246 23.22 12.86 18.86
CA ASP A 246 23.53 11.82 19.84
C ASP A 246 22.27 11.15 20.39
N GLN A 247 21.29 11.94 20.83
CA GLN A 247 20.01 11.43 21.34
C GLN A 247 19.19 10.75 20.25
N ARG A 248 19.27 11.24 19.01
CA ARG A 248 18.64 10.60 17.85
C ARG A 248 19.20 9.21 17.61
N LEU A 249 20.52 9.04 17.67
CA LEU A 249 21.16 7.74 17.50
C LEU A 249 20.74 6.76 18.61
N GLU A 250 20.72 7.22 19.86
CA GLU A 250 20.26 6.39 20.97
C GLU A 250 18.78 5.97 20.79
N LYS A 251 17.91 6.88 20.33
CA LYS A 251 16.51 6.56 20.06
C LYS A 251 16.33 5.54 18.93
N ILE A 252 17.15 5.64 17.88
CA ILE A 252 17.19 4.66 16.80
C ILE A 252 17.64 3.28 17.32
N LYS A 253 18.64 3.24 18.21
CA LYS A 253 19.08 1.99 18.84
C LYS A 253 18.01 1.38 19.73
N GLU A 254 17.22 2.20 20.46
CA GLU A 254 16.06 1.70 21.20
C GLU A 254 15.06 1.02 20.28
N PHE A 255 14.70 1.64 19.15
CA PHE A 255 13.76 1.02 18.19
C PHE A 255 14.29 -0.29 17.63
N ARG A 256 15.60 -0.44 17.42
CA ARG A 256 16.18 -1.68 16.94
C ARG A 256 15.97 -2.85 17.90
N LYS A 257 15.99 -2.60 19.20
CA LYS A 257 15.79 -3.64 20.23
C LYS A 257 14.40 -4.29 20.17
N ASP A 258 13.40 -3.58 19.65
CA ASP A 258 12.03 -4.10 19.49
C ASP A 258 11.93 -5.16 18.39
N TYR A 259 12.86 -5.16 17.42
CA TYR A 259 12.75 -5.97 16.20
C TYR A 259 13.90 -6.93 15.97
N PHE A 260 15.10 -6.65 16.48
CA PHE A 260 16.33 -7.34 16.12
C PHE A 260 17.06 -7.91 17.34
N SER A 261 17.74 -9.02 17.13
CA SER A 261 18.68 -9.58 18.11
C SER A 261 19.93 -8.71 18.26
N SER A 262 20.67 -8.89 19.36
CA SER A 262 21.91 -8.15 19.59
C SER A 262 22.92 -8.25 18.44
N ASP A 263 23.07 -9.45 17.85
CA ASP A 263 24.00 -9.68 16.74
C ASP A 263 23.53 -8.96 15.46
N GLN A 264 22.22 -8.89 15.23
CA GLN A 264 21.66 -8.15 14.11
C GLN A 264 21.82 -6.63 14.30
N ILE A 265 21.67 -6.14 15.52
CA ILE A 265 21.88 -4.73 15.86
C ILE A 265 23.33 -4.32 15.58
N VAL A 266 24.31 -5.13 16.00
CA VAL A 266 25.73 -4.87 15.72
C VAL A 266 26.01 -4.74 14.22
N ARG A 267 25.44 -5.66 13.41
CA ARG A 267 25.58 -5.58 11.94
C ARG A 267 24.94 -4.32 11.34
N LEU A 268 23.77 -3.93 11.84
CA LEU A 268 23.10 -2.70 11.40
C LEU A 268 23.91 -1.46 11.77
N GLU A 269 24.55 -1.45 12.94
CA GLU A 269 25.43 -0.35 13.36
C GLU A 269 26.68 -0.28 12.48
N GLN A 270 27.28 -1.40 12.11
CA GLN A 270 28.41 -1.44 11.16
C GLN A 270 28.01 -0.85 9.79
N VAL A 271 26.85 -1.25 9.28
CA VAL A 271 26.32 -0.68 8.02
C VAL A 271 26.09 0.82 8.12
N ASP A 272 25.56 1.30 9.25
CA ASP A 272 25.37 2.73 9.46
C ASP A 272 26.70 3.50 9.49
N GLU A 273 27.73 2.95 10.13
CA GLU A 273 29.07 3.52 10.14
C GLU A 273 29.67 3.58 8.74
N GLU A 274 29.55 2.51 7.95
CA GLU A 274 30.00 2.47 6.57
C GLU A 274 29.29 3.50 5.70
N VAL A 275 27.95 3.59 5.81
CA VAL A 275 27.13 4.58 5.09
C VAL A 275 27.49 6.01 5.51
N ALA A 276 27.74 6.24 6.81
CA ALA A 276 28.14 7.56 7.30
C ALA A 276 29.53 7.96 6.80
N ALA A 277 30.47 7.02 6.77
CA ALA A 277 31.81 7.23 6.24
C ALA A 277 31.76 7.56 4.73
N GLU A 278 30.96 6.81 3.95
CA GLU A 278 30.80 7.06 2.51
C GLU A 278 30.13 8.41 2.23
N LYS A 279 29.09 8.78 2.98
CA LYS A 279 28.44 10.10 2.87
C LYS A 279 29.41 11.25 3.20
N LYS A 280 30.25 11.06 4.23
CA LYS A 280 31.28 12.04 4.56
C LYS A 280 32.29 12.19 3.42
N LYS A 281 32.78 11.08 2.90
CA LYS A 281 33.70 11.02 1.76
C LYS A 281 33.12 11.73 0.52
N GLU A 282 31.86 11.47 0.19
CA GLU A 282 31.16 12.17 -0.90
C GLU A 282 31.00 13.67 -0.59
N GLY A 283 30.63 14.02 0.65
CA GLY A 283 30.51 15.42 1.08
C GLY A 283 31.83 16.20 0.96
N ASP A 284 32.93 15.61 1.43
CA ASP A 284 34.26 16.17 1.34
C ASP A 284 34.71 16.35 -0.12
N TYR A 285 34.39 15.37 -1.00
CA TYR A 285 34.62 15.47 -2.43
C TYR A 285 33.86 16.64 -3.06
N TYR A 286 32.54 16.76 -2.84
CA TYR A 286 31.75 17.85 -3.40
C TYR A 286 32.16 19.23 -2.91
N ALA A 287 32.63 19.35 -1.68
CA ALA A 287 33.16 20.61 -1.15
C ALA A 287 34.45 21.02 -1.90
N GLN A 288 35.35 20.07 -2.17
CA GLN A 288 36.60 20.31 -2.92
C GLN A 288 36.31 20.55 -4.41
N GLU A 289 35.43 19.78 -5.05
CA GLU A 289 34.99 20.00 -6.42
C GLU A 289 34.47 21.42 -6.63
N LYS A 290 33.59 21.87 -5.69
CA LYS A 290 33.05 23.24 -5.72
C LYS A 290 34.17 24.28 -5.61
N ALA A 291 35.14 24.06 -4.77
CA ALA A 291 36.29 24.96 -4.62
C ALA A 291 37.14 25.05 -5.94
N ILE A 292 37.39 23.91 -6.61
CA ILE A 292 38.06 23.86 -7.89
C ILE A 292 37.25 24.63 -8.95
N MET A 293 35.96 24.32 -9.06
CA MET A 293 35.08 24.95 -10.05
C MET A 293 34.97 26.46 -9.88
N SER A 294 34.96 26.92 -8.64
CA SER A 294 34.84 28.34 -8.28
C SER A 294 36.17 29.13 -8.42
N ASN A 295 37.29 28.47 -8.67
CA ASN A 295 38.60 29.13 -8.76
C ASN A 295 38.74 29.87 -10.11
N PRO A 296 38.83 31.24 -10.11
CA PRO A 296 38.96 32.01 -11.34
C PRO A 296 40.41 31.96 -11.90
N GLY A 297 41.37 31.45 -11.12
CA GLY A 297 42.78 31.40 -11.48
C GLY A 297 43.19 30.21 -12.36
N ILE A 298 42.29 29.29 -12.67
CA ILE A 298 42.54 28.09 -13.46
C ILE A 298 41.59 27.96 -14.64
N THR A 299 42.11 27.53 -15.80
CA THR A 299 41.33 27.30 -17.02
C THR A 299 40.40 26.10 -16.86
N ASP A 300 39.33 26.02 -17.67
CA ASP A 300 38.34 24.95 -17.58
C ASP A 300 38.95 23.56 -17.85
N ASP A 301 39.93 23.45 -18.75
CA ASP A 301 40.67 22.20 -18.98
C ASP A 301 41.43 21.74 -17.72
N LYS A 302 42.10 22.68 -17.03
CA LYS A 302 42.78 22.37 -15.76
C LYS A 302 41.84 22.07 -14.63
N LYS A 303 40.62 22.66 -14.60
CA LYS A 303 39.58 22.28 -13.67
C LYS A 303 39.15 20.85 -13.90
N ALA A 304 38.90 20.46 -15.15
CA ALA A 304 38.51 19.10 -15.51
C ALA A 304 39.57 18.06 -15.09
N GLU A 305 40.86 18.37 -15.30
CA GLU A 305 41.96 17.53 -14.86
C GLU A 305 41.99 17.41 -13.32
N ALA A 306 41.96 18.54 -12.62
CA ALA A 306 41.98 18.58 -11.15
C ALA A 306 40.76 17.83 -10.52
N ILE A 307 39.59 17.91 -11.13
CA ILE A 307 38.40 17.15 -10.67
C ILE A 307 38.62 15.65 -10.90
N ARG A 308 39.22 15.24 -12.02
CA ARG A 308 39.53 13.84 -12.27
C ARG A 308 40.51 13.29 -11.25
N ASP A 309 41.56 14.02 -10.97
CA ASP A 309 42.57 13.65 -9.95
C ASP A 309 41.96 13.59 -8.56
N LEU A 310 41.05 14.53 -8.22
CA LEU A 310 40.29 14.51 -6.99
C LEU A 310 39.39 13.26 -6.87
N GLN A 311 38.72 12.86 -7.96
CA GLN A 311 37.92 11.65 -8.00
C GLN A 311 38.76 10.39 -7.78
N ASP A 312 39.90 10.30 -8.45
CA ASP A 312 40.82 9.17 -8.30
C ASP A 312 41.40 9.12 -6.87
N SER A 313 41.74 10.26 -6.29
CA SER A 313 42.22 10.35 -4.91
C SER A 313 41.13 10.01 -3.89
N ALA A 314 39.91 10.51 -4.08
CA ALA A 314 38.81 10.31 -3.15
C ALA A 314 38.25 8.88 -3.18
N PHE A 315 38.10 8.29 -4.37
CA PHE A 315 37.40 7.04 -4.56
C PHE A 315 38.27 5.85 -4.97
N GLY A 316 39.53 6.05 -5.34
CA GLY A 316 40.47 4.98 -5.69
C GLY A 316 39.93 4.05 -6.78
N GLU A 317 39.88 2.76 -6.51
CA GLU A 317 39.35 1.75 -7.44
C GLU A 317 37.88 1.97 -7.82
N GLU A 318 37.13 2.67 -7.00
CA GLU A 318 35.69 2.99 -7.23
C GLU A 318 35.48 4.26 -8.05
N ALA A 319 36.54 5.02 -8.39
CA ALA A 319 36.44 6.30 -9.10
C ALA A 319 35.71 6.20 -10.45
N ASP A 320 35.96 5.13 -11.22
CA ASP A 320 35.23 4.92 -12.47
C ASP A 320 33.76 4.59 -12.31
N ALA A 321 33.39 3.87 -11.26
CA ALA A 321 32.00 3.60 -10.92
C ALA A 321 31.29 4.88 -10.45
N PHE A 322 31.98 5.71 -9.66
CA PHE A 322 31.50 7.01 -9.23
C PHE A 322 31.26 7.95 -10.41
N ARG A 323 32.20 8.07 -11.35
CA ARG A 323 32.07 8.86 -12.60
C ARG A 323 30.89 8.41 -13.45
N ARG A 324 30.67 7.09 -13.60
CA ARG A 324 29.51 6.55 -14.33
C ARG A 324 28.21 6.93 -13.65
N ARG A 325 28.13 6.87 -12.31
CA ARG A 325 26.96 7.26 -11.53
C ARG A 325 26.63 8.76 -11.71
N LEU A 326 27.61 9.64 -11.67
CA LEU A 326 27.43 11.07 -11.92
C LEU A 326 26.93 11.36 -13.33
N ASN A 327 27.48 10.70 -14.36
CA ASN A 327 27.04 10.88 -15.75
C ASN A 327 25.58 10.45 -15.95
N ILE A 328 25.14 9.37 -15.32
CA ILE A 328 23.73 8.93 -15.35
C ILE A 328 22.84 9.99 -14.69
N GLN A 329 23.21 10.51 -13.52
CA GLN A 329 22.42 11.53 -12.80
C GLN A 329 22.32 12.84 -13.59
N ASN A 330 23.37 13.26 -14.30
CA ASN A 330 23.37 14.47 -15.11
C ASN A 330 22.57 14.32 -16.41
N ASN A 331 22.42 13.09 -16.94
CA ASN A 331 21.63 12.82 -18.14
C ASN A 331 20.12 12.60 -17.85
N ILE A 332 19.71 12.49 -16.59
CA ILE A 332 18.31 12.34 -16.17
C ILE A 332 17.66 13.70 -15.85
N LYS A 333 18.44 14.77 -15.71
CA LYS A 333 17.99 16.14 -15.50
C LYS A 333 17.80 16.86 -16.84
#